data_3acd94352a1de86b035463c6fc941619
#
_entry.id   3acd94352a1de86b035463c6fc941619
#
_cell.length_a   1.000
_cell.length_b   1.000
_cell.length_c   1.000
_cell.angle_alpha   90.00
_cell.angle_beta   90.00
_cell.angle_gamma   90.00
#
_symmetry.space_group_name_H-M   'P 1'
#
loop_
_entity.id
_entity.type
_entity.pdbx_description
1 polymer ?
#
loop_
_entity_poly.entity_id
_entity_poly.type
_entity_poly.pdbx_seq_one_letter_code
_entity_poly.pdbx_strand_id
1 'polypeptide(L)'
;MSTPLALTRYAGNPILLPSLVNEWESDNVFNAAIAERDGLVVMLYRAQGLDRRSRLGWAVSTDGVRFNRLEDPVYAPEEDYEEFGVEDPRVTYLDGWYYMLYTGFSSQGTRVALARSRNLIDWERMGVALPGEDNKDAALFPRQINGRYAMFHRRMPDLWIAYSDDLLHWTDHQI
;
A
#
# COMPACT_ATOMS: atom_id res chain seq x y z
N MET A 1 1.22 15.08 32.23
CA MET A 1 0.18 14.98 31.17
C MET A 1 0.89 15.25 29.85
N SER A 2 0.90 14.30 28.93
CA SER A 2 1.48 14.53 27.59
C SER A 2 0.54 15.45 26.80
N THR A 3 1.10 16.51 26.21
CA THR A 3 0.36 17.35 25.28
C THR A 3 -0.16 16.47 24.15
N PRO A 4 -1.45 16.52 23.79
CA PRO A 4 -1.95 15.72 22.68
C PRO A 4 -1.21 16.12 21.40
N LEU A 5 -0.78 15.12 20.64
CA LEU A 5 -0.13 15.34 19.34
C LEU A 5 -1.15 15.98 18.38
N ALA A 6 -0.94 17.24 18.04
CA ALA A 6 -1.75 17.94 17.05
C ALA A 6 -1.08 17.88 15.69
N LEU A 7 -1.73 17.30 14.69
CA LEU A 7 -1.29 17.30 13.32
C LEU A 7 -1.85 18.51 12.59
N THR A 8 -0.97 19.28 11.95
CA THR A 8 -1.36 20.41 11.11
C THR A 8 -1.14 20.04 9.65
N ARG A 9 -2.16 20.28 8.83
CA ARG A 9 -2.06 20.05 7.39
C ARG A 9 -1.06 21.03 6.78
N TYR A 10 -0.12 20.50 5.98
CA TYR A 10 0.84 21.36 5.28
C TYR A 10 0.13 22.33 4.33
N ALA A 11 0.49 23.61 4.40
CA ALA A 11 -0.18 24.66 3.63
C ALA A 11 0.04 24.56 2.10
N GLY A 12 1.13 23.89 1.67
CA GLY A 12 1.44 23.64 0.27
C GLY A 12 0.81 22.39 -0.33
N ASN A 13 -0.11 21.73 0.38
CA ASN A 13 -0.85 20.60 -0.20
C ASN A 13 -1.75 21.05 -1.38
N PRO A 14 -1.92 20.19 -2.40
CA PRO A 14 -1.36 18.83 -2.55
C PRO A 14 0.13 18.84 -2.93
N ILE A 15 0.92 17.94 -2.35
CA ILE A 15 2.37 17.81 -2.62
C ILE A 15 2.70 16.94 -3.84
N LEU A 16 1.73 16.21 -4.35
CA LEU A 16 1.82 15.44 -5.59
C LEU A 16 0.51 15.59 -6.35
N LEU A 17 0.60 15.85 -7.64
CA LEU A 17 -0.54 16.05 -8.55
C LEU A 17 -0.48 15.04 -9.70
N PRO A 18 -1.59 14.74 -10.38
CA PRO A 18 -1.59 13.99 -11.63
C PRO A 18 -0.59 14.58 -12.63
N SER A 19 0.00 13.72 -13.46
CA SER A 19 0.94 14.12 -14.51
C SER A 19 0.28 13.94 -15.86
N LEU A 20 0.15 15.03 -16.61
CA LEU A 20 -0.38 14.95 -17.99
C LEU A 20 0.64 14.33 -18.99
N VAL A 21 1.89 14.15 -18.55
CA VAL A 21 2.93 13.51 -19.38
C VAL A 21 2.83 11.99 -19.29
N ASN A 22 2.48 11.46 -18.12
CA ASN A 22 2.37 10.03 -17.87
C ASN A 22 0.89 9.63 -17.95
N GLU A 23 0.46 9.04 -19.05
CA GLU A 23 -0.95 8.69 -19.30
C GLU A 23 -1.57 7.87 -18.16
N TRP A 24 -0.81 6.95 -17.55
CA TRP A 24 -1.28 6.06 -16.50
C TRP A 24 -1.61 6.74 -15.17
N GLU A 25 -1.12 7.97 -14.93
CA GLU A 25 -1.36 8.77 -13.72
C GLU A 25 -1.99 10.14 -14.02
N SER A 26 -2.62 10.29 -15.20
CA SER A 26 -3.07 11.59 -15.69
C SER A 26 -4.38 12.09 -15.10
N ASP A 27 -5.14 11.22 -14.42
CA ASP A 27 -6.47 11.58 -13.89
C ASP A 27 -6.46 11.72 -12.35
N ASN A 28 -5.94 10.72 -11.63
CA ASN A 28 -5.95 10.70 -10.17
C ASN A 28 -4.61 10.25 -9.59
N VAL A 29 -4.21 10.90 -8.48
CA VAL A 29 -3.09 10.49 -7.61
C VAL A 29 -3.55 10.59 -6.16
N PHE A 30 -3.52 9.50 -5.41
CA PHE A 30 -4.10 9.42 -4.06
C PHE A 30 -3.62 8.19 -3.27
N ASN A 31 -4.06 8.06 -2.01
CA ASN A 31 -3.90 6.88 -1.15
C ASN A 31 -2.46 6.33 -1.09
N ALA A 32 -1.50 7.19 -0.79
CA ALA A 32 -0.09 6.81 -0.78
C ALA A 32 0.32 6.08 0.51
N ALA A 33 1.23 5.11 0.37
CA ALA A 33 2.07 4.62 1.45
C ALA A 33 3.36 5.42 1.50
N ILE A 34 3.87 5.65 2.70
CA ILE A 34 5.14 6.32 2.95
C ILE A 34 6.08 5.35 3.67
N ALA A 35 7.32 5.27 3.21
CA ALA A 35 8.40 4.55 3.86
C ALA A 35 9.65 5.42 3.94
N GLU A 36 10.51 5.14 4.91
CA GLU A 36 11.85 5.74 4.99
C GLU A 36 12.86 4.69 4.50
N ARG A 37 13.83 5.14 3.71
CA ARG A 37 14.97 4.33 3.29
C ARG A 37 16.21 5.21 3.10
N ASP A 38 17.28 4.89 3.81
CA ASP A 38 18.59 5.55 3.70
C ASP A 38 18.51 7.08 3.86
N GLY A 39 17.65 7.56 4.78
CA GLY A 39 17.40 8.98 5.04
C GLY A 39 16.51 9.68 4.01
N LEU A 40 15.94 8.93 3.07
CA LEU A 40 15.01 9.43 2.06
C LEU A 40 13.57 9.03 2.40
N VAL A 41 12.64 9.91 2.12
CA VAL A 41 11.19 9.63 2.18
C VAL A 41 10.76 9.06 0.83
N VAL A 42 10.31 7.81 0.84
CA VAL A 42 9.76 7.13 -0.35
C VAL A 42 8.24 7.10 -0.26
N MET A 43 7.58 7.45 -1.34
CA MET A 43 6.14 7.43 -1.50
C MET A 43 5.76 6.40 -2.58
N LEU A 44 4.95 5.40 -2.21
CA LEU A 44 4.24 4.55 -3.16
C LEU A 44 2.80 5.05 -3.23
N TYR A 45 2.41 5.64 -4.34
CA TYR A 45 1.10 6.27 -4.49
C TYR A 45 0.24 5.53 -5.52
N ARG A 46 -1.05 5.39 -5.20
CA ARG A 46 -2.03 4.92 -6.16
C ARG A 46 -2.28 6.02 -7.20
N ALA A 47 -2.33 5.62 -8.46
CA ALA A 47 -2.68 6.52 -9.55
C ALA A 47 -3.57 5.84 -10.58
N GLN A 48 -4.32 6.64 -11.31
CA GLN A 48 -5.19 6.24 -12.43
C GLN A 48 -5.01 7.21 -13.58
N GLY A 49 -4.96 6.66 -14.78
CA GLY A 49 -5.17 7.41 -16.01
C GLY A 49 -6.64 7.40 -16.44
N LEU A 50 -6.89 7.82 -17.68
CA LEU A 50 -8.24 7.82 -18.27
C LEU A 50 -8.83 6.41 -18.44
N ASP A 51 -7.99 5.38 -18.43
CA ASP A 51 -8.39 3.97 -18.45
C ASP A 51 -8.99 3.49 -17.13
N ARG A 52 -8.95 4.34 -16.08
CA ARG A 52 -9.46 4.04 -14.73
C ARG A 52 -8.81 2.84 -14.03
N ARG A 53 -7.73 2.31 -14.60
CA ARG A 53 -7.01 1.18 -14.02
C ARG A 53 -5.97 1.67 -13.01
N SER A 54 -6.10 1.24 -11.76
CA SER A 54 -5.18 1.64 -10.69
C SER A 54 -3.82 0.96 -10.81
N ARG A 55 -2.76 1.76 -10.67
CA ARG A 55 -1.34 1.34 -10.62
C ARG A 55 -0.66 2.05 -9.46
N LEU A 56 0.52 1.58 -9.08
CA LEU A 56 1.31 2.25 -8.04
C LEU A 56 2.53 2.92 -8.66
N GLY A 57 2.60 4.22 -8.45
CA GLY A 57 3.78 5.02 -8.75
C GLY A 57 4.74 5.08 -7.58
N TRP A 58 5.97 5.47 -7.87
CA TRP A 58 7.04 5.67 -6.90
C TRP A 58 7.59 7.09 -6.99
N ALA A 59 7.75 7.71 -5.85
CA ALA A 59 8.38 9.02 -5.75
C ALA A 59 9.28 9.10 -4.52
N VAL A 60 10.32 9.94 -4.59
CA VAL A 60 11.31 10.11 -3.53
C VAL A 60 11.53 11.57 -3.19
N SER A 61 11.79 11.82 -1.92
CA SER A 61 12.02 13.16 -1.37
C SER A 61 13.11 13.12 -0.29
N THR A 62 13.85 14.23 -0.17
CA THR A 62 14.77 14.48 0.95
C THR A 62 14.14 15.30 2.07
N ASP A 63 13.00 15.95 1.82
CA ASP A 63 12.34 16.88 2.75
C ASP A 63 10.89 16.48 3.10
N GLY A 64 10.38 15.41 2.47
CA GLY A 64 8.99 14.95 2.65
C GLY A 64 7.93 15.84 2.00
N VAL A 65 8.34 16.85 1.23
CA VAL A 65 7.45 17.85 0.63
C VAL A 65 7.60 17.88 -0.90
N ARG A 66 8.84 17.91 -1.40
CA ARG A 66 9.13 17.92 -2.83
C ARG A 66 9.51 16.50 -3.27
N PHE A 67 8.71 15.93 -4.14
CA PHE A 67 8.89 14.56 -4.61
C PHE A 67 9.30 14.51 -6.08
N ASN A 68 10.34 13.74 -6.38
CA ASN A 68 10.69 13.33 -7.72
C ASN A 68 10.11 11.95 -7.98
N ARG A 69 9.34 11.79 -9.07
CA ARG A 69 8.67 10.53 -9.43
C ARG A 69 9.37 9.82 -10.57
N LEU A 70 9.18 8.51 -10.66
CA LEU A 70 9.51 7.74 -11.85
C LEU A 70 8.45 7.96 -12.94
N GLU A 71 8.84 7.78 -14.20
CA GLU A 71 7.92 7.91 -15.36
C GLU A 71 6.96 6.73 -15.46
N ASP A 72 7.45 5.53 -15.16
CA ASP A 72 6.67 4.29 -15.20
C ASP A 72 6.17 3.87 -13.81
N PRO A 73 5.03 3.17 -13.72
CA PRO A 73 4.58 2.59 -12.47
C PRO A 73 5.54 1.48 -12.02
N VAL A 74 5.80 1.40 -10.71
CA VAL A 74 6.63 0.33 -10.12
C VAL A 74 5.81 -0.93 -9.81
N TYR A 75 4.49 -0.83 -9.85
CA TYR A 75 3.59 -1.95 -9.61
C TYR A 75 2.29 -1.77 -10.41
N ALA A 76 2.03 -2.69 -11.29
CA ALA A 76 0.88 -2.68 -12.18
C ALA A 76 0.16 -4.02 -12.13
N PRO A 77 -1.14 -4.10 -12.50
CA PRO A 77 -1.88 -5.35 -12.52
C PRO A 77 -1.25 -6.40 -13.44
N GLU A 78 -1.05 -7.61 -12.93
CA GLU A 78 -0.51 -8.77 -13.66
C GLU A 78 -1.33 -10.04 -13.39
N GLU A 79 -2.00 -10.13 -12.23
CA GLU A 79 -2.74 -11.31 -11.80
C GLU A 79 -4.26 -11.14 -12.03
N ASP A 80 -4.99 -12.25 -12.11
CA ASP A 80 -6.44 -12.23 -12.34
C ASP A 80 -7.21 -11.45 -11.24
N TYR A 81 -6.73 -11.52 -9.99
CA TYR A 81 -7.32 -10.77 -8.87
C TYR A 81 -6.99 -9.27 -8.87
N GLU A 82 -6.18 -8.79 -9.83
CA GLU A 82 -5.79 -7.41 -10.07
C GLU A 82 -6.40 -6.83 -11.37
N GLU A 83 -7.30 -7.53 -12.03
CA GLU A 83 -7.85 -7.22 -13.37
C GLU A 83 -8.16 -5.73 -13.58
N PHE A 84 -8.79 -5.07 -12.60
CA PHE A 84 -9.18 -3.66 -12.67
C PHE A 84 -8.21 -2.72 -11.97
N GLY A 85 -7.26 -3.24 -11.20
CA GLY A 85 -6.23 -2.42 -10.58
C GLY A 85 -5.62 -3.00 -9.31
N VAL A 86 -4.51 -2.38 -8.94
CA VAL A 86 -3.83 -2.53 -7.65
C VAL A 86 -3.99 -1.24 -6.86
N GLU A 87 -4.49 -1.33 -5.62
CA GLU A 87 -5.03 -0.20 -4.88
C GLU A 87 -4.46 -0.11 -3.47
N ASP A 88 -4.37 1.13 -2.97
CA ASP A 88 -4.25 1.48 -1.56
C ASP A 88 -3.11 0.77 -0.81
N PRO A 89 -1.85 0.91 -1.25
CA PRO A 89 -0.71 0.24 -0.65
C PRO A 89 -0.53 0.66 0.80
N ARG A 90 -0.11 -0.30 1.64
CA ARG A 90 0.38 -0.06 3.01
C ARG A 90 1.70 -0.78 3.17
N VAL A 91 2.77 -0.04 3.39
CA VAL A 91 4.12 -0.57 3.46
C VAL A 91 4.60 -0.62 4.90
N THR A 92 5.17 -1.75 5.28
CA THR A 92 5.78 -1.96 6.59
C THR A 92 7.17 -2.59 6.42
N TYR A 93 8.19 -2.00 7.05
CA TYR A 93 9.52 -2.61 7.11
C TYR A 93 9.59 -3.57 8.28
N LEU A 94 9.95 -4.83 8.00
CA LEU A 94 10.01 -5.90 8.99
C LEU A 94 11.03 -6.96 8.56
N ASP A 95 11.91 -7.38 9.46
CA ASP A 95 12.89 -8.46 9.26
C ASP A 95 13.74 -8.29 7.98
N GLY A 96 14.13 -7.04 7.69
CA GLY A 96 14.97 -6.72 6.53
C GLY A 96 14.25 -6.66 5.18
N TRP A 97 12.91 -6.72 5.16
CA TRP A 97 12.09 -6.56 3.99
C TRP A 97 11.07 -5.43 4.15
N TYR A 98 10.73 -4.78 3.05
CA TYR A 98 9.52 -3.98 2.94
C TYR A 98 8.39 -4.89 2.47
N TYR A 99 7.36 -5.04 3.29
CA TYR A 99 6.14 -5.75 2.95
C TYR A 99 5.06 -4.74 2.57
N MET A 100 4.39 -4.99 1.46
CA MET A 100 3.26 -4.19 0.99
C MET A 100 2.00 -5.03 1.03
N LEU A 101 1.05 -4.66 1.89
CA LEU A 101 -0.34 -5.09 1.76
C LEU A 101 -1.06 -4.11 0.83
N TYR A 102 -1.78 -4.63 -0.15
CA TYR A 102 -2.52 -3.85 -1.12
C TYR A 102 -3.84 -4.53 -1.46
N THR A 103 -4.72 -3.81 -2.13
CA THR A 103 -5.99 -4.35 -2.61
C THR A 103 -5.86 -4.66 -4.10
N GLY A 104 -5.98 -5.94 -4.46
CA GLY A 104 -6.26 -6.36 -5.83
C GLY A 104 -7.75 -6.24 -6.10
N PHE A 105 -8.13 -5.56 -7.19
CA PHE A 105 -9.51 -5.34 -7.60
C PHE A 105 -9.79 -6.02 -8.93
N SER A 106 -10.83 -6.86 -8.98
CA SER A 106 -11.23 -7.62 -10.15
C SER A 106 -12.74 -7.81 -10.23
N SER A 107 -13.20 -8.48 -11.27
CA SER A 107 -14.59 -8.92 -11.43
C SER A 107 -15.07 -9.87 -10.32
N GLN A 108 -14.14 -10.46 -9.56
CA GLN A 108 -14.44 -11.31 -8.41
C GLN A 108 -14.49 -10.52 -7.08
N GLY A 109 -14.44 -9.18 -7.14
CA GLY A 109 -14.41 -8.30 -5.99
C GLY A 109 -13.00 -7.88 -5.56
N THR A 110 -12.85 -7.50 -4.29
CA THR A 110 -11.59 -7.01 -3.71
C THR A 110 -10.90 -8.09 -2.89
N ARG A 111 -9.57 -8.17 -2.99
CA ARG A 111 -8.73 -9.10 -2.21
C ARG A 111 -7.56 -8.36 -1.58
N VAL A 112 -7.27 -8.67 -0.34
CA VAL A 112 -6.00 -8.26 0.28
C VAL A 112 -4.91 -9.18 -0.23
N ALA A 113 -3.92 -8.58 -0.89
CA ALA A 113 -2.75 -9.28 -1.40
C ALA A 113 -1.47 -8.73 -0.77
N LEU A 114 -0.41 -9.53 -0.81
CA LEU A 114 0.88 -9.25 -0.21
C LEU A 114 1.97 -9.27 -1.28
N ALA A 115 2.87 -8.29 -1.20
CA ALA A 115 4.12 -8.26 -1.94
C ALA A 115 5.27 -7.88 -1.01
N ARG A 116 6.51 -8.17 -1.41
CA ARG A 116 7.69 -7.75 -0.67
C ARG A 116 8.77 -7.16 -1.58
N SER A 117 9.62 -6.31 -1.01
CA SER A 117 10.72 -5.66 -1.72
C SER A 117 11.91 -5.44 -0.81
N ARG A 118 13.12 -5.39 -1.40
CA ARG A 118 14.34 -4.92 -0.70
C ARG A 118 14.62 -3.45 -0.95
N ASN A 119 14.04 -2.87 -1.99
CA ASN A 119 14.42 -1.54 -2.48
C ASN A 119 13.23 -0.59 -2.73
N LEU A 120 11.98 -1.03 -2.48
CA LEU A 120 10.74 -0.27 -2.71
C LEU A 120 10.44 0.01 -4.20
N ILE A 121 11.18 -0.60 -5.12
CA ILE A 121 11.03 -0.47 -6.58
C ILE A 121 10.68 -1.82 -7.19
N ASP A 122 11.52 -2.83 -6.93
CA ASP A 122 11.31 -4.18 -7.42
C ASP A 122 10.50 -4.98 -6.40
N TRP A 123 9.32 -5.43 -6.79
CA TRP A 123 8.37 -6.10 -5.91
C TRP A 123 8.16 -7.56 -6.32
N GLU A 124 8.27 -8.46 -5.36
CA GLU A 124 7.92 -9.86 -5.48
C GLU A 124 6.50 -10.08 -4.95
N ARG A 125 5.58 -10.54 -5.81
CA ARG A 125 4.22 -10.92 -5.41
C ARG A 125 4.27 -12.18 -4.55
N MET A 126 3.59 -12.14 -3.42
CA MET A 126 3.43 -13.29 -2.51
C MET A 126 2.03 -13.90 -2.63
N GLY A 127 1.12 -13.24 -3.37
CA GLY A 127 -0.23 -13.70 -3.62
C GLY A 127 -1.28 -13.10 -2.68
N VAL A 128 -2.49 -13.67 -2.75
CA VAL A 128 -3.63 -13.24 -1.93
C VAL A 128 -3.44 -13.71 -0.48
N ALA A 129 -3.34 -12.75 0.44
CA ALA A 129 -3.19 -13.01 1.87
C ALA A 129 -4.52 -13.39 2.53
N LEU A 130 -5.62 -12.77 2.11
CA LEU A 130 -6.96 -13.03 2.64
C LEU A 130 -7.89 -13.47 1.50
N PRO A 131 -7.98 -14.79 1.24
CA PRO A 131 -8.87 -15.33 0.22
C PRO A 131 -10.34 -15.33 0.68
N GLY A 132 -11.25 -15.51 -0.26
CA GLY A 132 -12.69 -15.69 -0.01
C GLY A 132 -13.49 -14.42 -0.21
N GLU A 133 -13.91 -13.74 0.84
CA GLU A 133 -14.81 -12.60 0.79
C GLU A 133 -14.08 -11.27 0.43
N ASP A 134 -14.87 -10.26 0.06
CA ASP A 134 -14.37 -8.90 -0.15
C ASP A 134 -13.67 -8.37 1.09
N ASN A 135 -12.42 -7.95 0.90
CA ASN A 135 -11.55 -7.47 1.96
C ASN A 135 -10.56 -6.45 1.42
N LYS A 136 -10.26 -5.41 2.18
CA LYS A 136 -9.33 -4.35 1.76
C LYS A 136 -8.77 -3.54 2.94
N ASP A 137 -7.91 -2.56 2.61
CA ASP A 137 -7.31 -1.61 3.56
C ASP A 137 -6.54 -2.31 4.69
N ALA A 138 -5.81 -3.36 4.36
CA ALA A 138 -5.00 -4.08 5.32
C ALA A 138 -3.66 -3.36 5.60
N ALA A 139 -3.18 -3.49 6.82
CA ALA A 139 -1.89 -2.97 7.26
C ALA A 139 -1.19 -3.94 8.20
N LEU A 140 0.05 -4.29 7.89
CA LEU A 140 0.89 -5.16 8.72
C LEU A 140 1.45 -4.37 9.91
N PHE A 141 1.46 -4.97 11.10
CA PHE A 141 2.16 -4.41 12.24
C PHE A 141 3.68 -4.43 12.02
N PRO A 142 4.40 -3.37 12.47
CA PRO A 142 5.85 -3.27 12.25
C PRO A 142 6.68 -4.15 13.20
N ARG A 143 6.05 -5.10 13.87
CA ARG A 143 6.67 -6.11 14.75
C ARG A 143 5.71 -7.27 14.97
N GLN A 144 6.25 -8.40 15.34
CA GLN A 144 5.43 -9.52 15.80
C GLN A 144 4.76 -9.20 17.15
N ILE A 145 3.56 -9.72 17.33
CA ILE A 145 2.78 -9.66 18.57
C ILE A 145 2.72 -11.09 19.12
N ASN A 146 3.26 -11.29 20.32
CA ASN A 146 3.36 -12.63 20.94
C ASN A 146 4.00 -13.69 20.02
N GLY A 147 5.02 -13.29 19.25
CA GLY A 147 5.76 -14.18 18.37
C GLY A 147 5.08 -14.45 17.01
N ARG A 148 3.97 -13.80 16.70
CA ARG A 148 3.24 -13.94 15.43
C ARG A 148 3.15 -12.62 14.68
N TYR A 149 3.13 -12.67 13.37
CA TYR A 149 2.75 -11.53 12.54
C TYR A 149 1.29 -11.17 12.78
N ALA A 150 0.98 -9.89 12.73
CA ALA A 150 -0.37 -9.39 12.89
C ALA A 150 -0.69 -8.34 11.84
N MET A 151 -1.92 -8.30 11.34
CA MET A 151 -2.40 -7.25 10.48
C MET A 151 -3.79 -6.78 10.87
N PHE A 152 -4.07 -5.49 10.64
CA PHE A 152 -5.43 -5.02 10.51
C PHE A 152 -5.93 -5.23 9.09
N HIS A 153 -7.21 -5.54 8.94
CA HIS A 153 -7.88 -5.58 7.65
C HIS A 153 -9.34 -5.14 7.79
N ARG A 154 -9.98 -4.78 6.69
CA ARG A 154 -11.36 -4.29 6.70
C ARG A 154 -12.29 -5.24 5.95
N ARG A 155 -13.16 -5.91 6.70
CA ARG A 155 -14.27 -6.70 6.21
C ARG A 155 -15.55 -6.03 6.72
N MET A 156 -16.26 -5.39 5.80
CA MET A 156 -17.40 -4.54 6.14
C MET A 156 -18.43 -5.26 7.04
N PRO A 157 -18.96 -4.58 8.06
CA PRO A 157 -18.75 -3.16 8.39
C PRO A 157 -17.55 -2.88 9.32
N ASP A 158 -16.79 -3.90 9.72
CA ASP A 158 -15.86 -3.85 10.84
C ASP A 158 -14.39 -3.84 10.43
N LEU A 159 -13.55 -3.37 11.35
CA LEU A 159 -12.10 -3.57 11.30
C LEU A 159 -11.74 -4.81 12.10
N TRP A 160 -10.90 -5.64 11.51
CA TRP A 160 -10.48 -6.93 12.05
C TRP A 160 -8.98 -6.94 12.28
N ILE A 161 -8.53 -7.75 13.24
CA ILE A 161 -7.15 -8.17 13.40
C ILE A 161 -7.04 -9.65 13.05
N ALA A 162 -5.96 -10.03 12.37
CA ALA A 162 -5.63 -11.42 12.07
C ALA A 162 -4.16 -11.69 12.37
N TYR A 163 -3.82 -12.95 12.61
CA TYR A 163 -2.47 -13.38 12.97
C TYR A 163 -1.96 -14.44 12.00
N SER A 164 -0.63 -14.47 11.81
CA SER A 164 0.04 -15.44 10.95
C SER A 164 1.41 -15.83 11.52
N ASP A 165 1.85 -17.05 11.24
CA ASP A 165 3.20 -17.51 11.56
C ASP A 165 4.17 -17.36 10.38
N ASP A 166 3.64 -17.18 9.14
CA ASP A 166 4.41 -17.21 7.90
C ASP A 166 4.09 -16.08 6.90
N LEU A 167 3.20 -15.12 7.24
CA LEU A 167 2.69 -14.05 6.39
C LEU A 167 1.78 -14.50 5.23
N LEU A 168 1.58 -15.79 5.03
CA LEU A 168 0.78 -16.35 3.93
C LEU A 168 -0.56 -16.91 4.43
N HIS A 169 -0.54 -17.54 5.59
CA HIS A 169 -1.73 -18.14 6.19
C HIS A 169 -2.17 -17.33 7.41
N TRP A 170 -3.31 -16.69 7.29
CA TRP A 170 -3.88 -15.81 8.31
C TRP A 170 -5.05 -16.44 9.03
N THR A 171 -5.02 -16.42 10.35
CA THR A 171 -5.99 -17.06 11.25
C THR A 171 -6.38 -16.14 12.39
N ASP A 172 -7.22 -16.65 13.31
CA ASP A 172 -7.60 -15.97 14.56
C ASP A 172 -8.15 -14.57 14.32
N HIS A 173 -9.05 -14.45 13.33
CA HIS A 173 -9.69 -13.20 12.98
C HIS A 173 -10.59 -12.72 14.12
N GLN A 174 -10.37 -11.49 14.59
CA GLN A 174 -11.11 -10.86 15.69
C GLN A 174 -11.53 -9.44 15.30
N ILE A 175 -12.71 -8.99 15.79
CA ILE A 175 -13.19 -7.63 15.68
C ILE A 175 -12.65 -6.77 16.83
#